data_41b815ca50a84504d4d6e1935287e04f
#
_entry.id   41b815ca50a84504d4d6e1935287e04f
#
_cell.length_a   1.000
_cell.length_b   1.000
_cell.length_c   1.000
_cell.angle_alpha   90.00
_cell.angle_beta   90.00
_cell.angle_gamma   90.00
#
_symmetry.space_group_name_H-M   'P 1'
#
loop_
_entity.id
_entity.type
_entity.pdbx_description
1 polymer ?
#
loop_
_entity_poly.entity_id
_entity_poly.type
_entity_poly.pdbx_seq_one_letter_code
_entity_poly.pdbx_strand_id
1 'polypeptide(L)'
;MKKLSKFLDSLDSWLIFATPVAVFFSYYPVIRLGATESTNLELSLPLILLFLLGLLSIRRLGIVWRRIGARKFLTSAIIPIYISLSILWSPNKLRGILVAGIVWLIWLVAVNVLFGRKLKTSEVRKLVKIYLRTAAVFALLCLIQCLLDVFGVARDYTLLCQGCTYQTFGFPHPNGLAIEPQFMGNLLLIPCIISIFIFFYNIKSHKRKCEIWKSFGLTIFLVMVLYVVFSRGAIYSFVIAAAGMFIYFLTQKNGTKTLVIPGAILVAFGLALVFQGTLAAISPTAEGFLDGTARSINQMSLGIIDLRKPVAEEAIESDNNSTFDGYVEESTEIRLSLNEVAFKAWQKSPVFGVGIGGAGVAIRNIDNNYSAKEIVQNEYISILLELGVVGLALVAAGIIWLVYFEFKQQNMINLAAITAYLISLCFFSGLPNVLHIYLLMSMLGKSKDKYFMVKYENEQVNRRPSKKGSKI
;
A
#
# COMPACT_ATOMS: atom_id res chain seq x y z
N MET A 1 -23.70 -32.41 -8.58
CA MET A 1 -23.73 -31.04 -8.01
C MET A 1 -22.95 -30.87 -6.72
N LYS A 2 -23.11 -31.70 -5.68
CA LYS A 2 -22.40 -31.55 -4.38
C LYS A 2 -20.85 -31.62 -4.50
N LYS A 3 -20.28 -32.46 -5.38
CA LYS A 3 -18.83 -32.55 -5.61
C LYS A 3 -18.28 -31.27 -6.25
N LEU A 4 -18.97 -30.70 -7.25
CA LEU A 4 -18.57 -29.46 -7.91
C LEU A 4 -18.62 -28.27 -6.94
N SER A 5 -19.67 -28.16 -6.10
CA SER A 5 -19.75 -27.12 -5.08
C SER A 5 -18.59 -27.18 -4.09
N LYS A 6 -18.22 -28.37 -3.60
CA LYS A 6 -17.06 -28.55 -2.71
C LYS A 6 -15.75 -28.17 -3.40
N PHE A 7 -15.57 -28.53 -4.65
CA PHE A 7 -14.39 -28.16 -5.43
C PHE A 7 -14.28 -26.62 -5.57
N LEU A 8 -15.37 -25.95 -5.96
CA LEU A 8 -15.39 -24.50 -6.11
C LEU A 8 -15.16 -23.77 -4.76
N ASP A 9 -15.63 -24.33 -3.64
CA ASP A 9 -15.37 -23.78 -2.29
C ASP A 9 -13.91 -23.97 -1.88
N SER A 10 -13.28 -25.07 -2.26
CA SER A 10 -11.85 -25.30 -2.06
C SER A 10 -11.00 -24.35 -2.89
N LEU A 11 -11.35 -24.18 -4.16
CA LEU A 11 -10.68 -23.25 -5.09
C LEU A 11 -10.77 -21.80 -4.58
N ASP A 12 -11.95 -21.35 -4.18
CA ASP A 12 -12.17 -20.02 -3.58
C ASP A 12 -11.29 -19.81 -2.33
N SER A 13 -11.17 -20.84 -1.49
CA SER A 13 -10.30 -20.80 -0.32
C SER A 13 -8.83 -20.66 -0.72
N TRP A 14 -8.39 -21.44 -1.69
CA TRP A 14 -7.00 -21.43 -2.15
C TRP A 14 -6.65 -20.07 -2.78
N LEU A 15 -7.51 -19.51 -3.62
CA LEU A 15 -7.31 -18.19 -4.24
C LEU A 15 -7.24 -17.07 -3.19
N ILE A 16 -8.07 -17.12 -2.14
CA ILE A 16 -7.98 -16.17 -1.02
C ILE A 16 -6.62 -16.26 -0.32
N PHE A 17 -6.10 -17.47 -0.10
CA PHE A 17 -4.77 -17.64 0.50
C PHE A 17 -3.62 -17.28 -0.44
N ALA A 18 -3.84 -17.30 -1.75
CA ALA A 18 -2.88 -16.83 -2.74
C ALA A 18 -2.80 -15.30 -2.84
N THR A 19 -3.87 -14.58 -2.46
CA THR A 19 -3.94 -13.11 -2.57
C THR A 19 -2.77 -12.40 -1.90
N PRO A 20 -2.40 -12.70 -0.63
CA PRO A 20 -1.27 -12.05 0.03
C PRO A 20 0.09 -12.25 -0.66
N VAL A 21 0.22 -13.28 -1.47
CA VAL A 21 1.42 -13.52 -2.29
C VAL A 21 1.31 -12.76 -3.60
N ALA A 22 0.16 -12.87 -4.27
CA ALA A 22 -0.06 -12.25 -5.57
C ALA A 22 0.09 -10.74 -5.58
N VAL A 23 -0.23 -10.05 -4.47
CA VAL A 23 -0.11 -8.59 -4.37
C VAL A 23 1.31 -8.08 -4.60
N PHE A 24 2.33 -8.85 -4.25
CA PHE A 24 3.71 -8.47 -4.48
C PHE A 24 4.18 -8.68 -5.93
N PHE A 25 3.38 -9.39 -6.75
CA PHE A 25 3.59 -9.54 -8.19
C PHE A 25 2.72 -8.55 -8.98
N SER A 26 2.51 -7.35 -8.47
CA SER A 26 1.58 -6.39 -9.05
C SER A 26 2.00 -5.91 -10.43
N TYR A 27 3.30 -5.91 -10.72
CA TYR A 27 3.85 -5.38 -11.96
C TYR A 27 4.66 -6.39 -12.76
N TYR A 28 5.03 -7.51 -12.17
CA TYR A 28 5.76 -8.57 -12.86
C TYR A 28 5.38 -9.94 -12.28
N PRO A 29 5.10 -10.95 -13.09
CA PRO A 29 4.97 -10.89 -14.56
C PRO A 29 3.69 -10.22 -15.03
N VAL A 30 3.76 -9.52 -16.17
CA VAL A 30 2.62 -8.86 -16.82
C VAL A 30 2.44 -9.41 -18.22
N ILE A 31 1.19 -9.74 -18.58
CA ILE A 31 0.81 -10.14 -19.93
C ILE A 31 0.34 -8.87 -20.65
N ARG A 32 1.11 -8.43 -21.64
CA ARG A 32 0.73 -7.30 -22.49
C ARG A 32 -0.19 -7.80 -23.59
N LEU A 33 -1.44 -7.32 -23.59
CA LEU A 33 -2.47 -7.69 -24.57
C LEU A 33 -2.50 -6.72 -25.75
N GLY A 34 -1.98 -5.50 -25.56
CA GLY A 34 -1.94 -4.46 -26.58
C GLY A 34 -1.85 -3.06 -25.97
N ALA A 35 -1.78 -2.06 -26.83
CA ALA A 35 -1.79 -0.66 -26.45
C ALA A 35 -2.57 0.17 -27.47
N THR A 36 -3.28 1.18 -26.98
CA THR A 36 -3.86 2.27 -27.77
C THR A 36 -3.12 3.56 -27.47
N GLU A 37 -3.42 4.66 -28.13
CA GLU A 37 -2.84 5.97 -27.84
C GLU A 37 -3.08 6.42 -26.40
N SER A 38 -4.19 5.99 -25.78
CA SER A 38 -4.63 6.44 -24.48
C SER A 38 -4.72 5.35 -23.41
N THR A 39 -4.41 4.08 -23.75
CA THR A 39 -4.59 2.95 -22.81
C THR A 39 -3.61 1.83 -23.11
N ASN A 40 -2.95 1.32 -22.07
CA ASN A 40 -2.23 0.05 -22.11
C ASN A 40 -3.15 -1.06 -21.60
N LEU A 41 -3.21 -2.15 -22.34
CA LEU A 41 -3.96 -3.36 -21.94
C LEU A 41 -2.97 -4.36 -21.37
N GLU A 42 -2.95 -4.45 -20.04
CA GLU A 42 -2.01 -5.30 -19.30
C GLU A 42 -2.76 -6.13 -18.26
N LEU A 43 -2.40 -7.41 -18.15
CA LEU A 43 -2.91 -8.32 -17.13
C LEU A 43 -1.79 -8.70 -16.16
N SER A 44 -1.89 -8.22 -14.93
CA SER A 44 -1.03 -8.62 -13.82
C SER A 44 -1.59 -9.84 -13.09
N LEU A 45 -0.73 -10.54 -12.35
CA LEU A 45 -1.14 -11.71 -11.55
C LEU A 45 -2.26 -11.38 -10.54
N PRO A 46 -2.22 -10.27 -9.79
CA PRO A 46 -3.33 -9.89 -8.89
C PRO A 46 -4.64 -9.65 -9.63
N LEU A 47 -4.60 -9.09 -10.84
CA LEU A 47 -5.79 -8.83 -11.64
C LEU A 47 -6.45 -10.14 -12.12
N ILE A 48 -5.63 -11.11 -12.57
CA ILE A 48 -6.11 -12.45 -12.94
C ILE A 48 -6.77 -13.12 -11.73
N LEU A 49 -6.11 -13.06 -10.57
CA LEU A 49 -6.63 -13.64 -9.33
C LEU A 49 -7.92 -12.95 -8.89
N LEU A 50 -8.01 -11.63 -9.01
CA LEU A 50 -9.23 -10.87 -8.72
C LEU A 50 -10.37 -11.29 -9.65
N PHE A 51 -10.11 -11.46 -10.93
CA PHE A 51 -11.11 -11.91 -11.90
C PHE A 51 -11.66 -13.29 -11.52
N LEU A 52 -10.79 -14.26 -11.21
CA LEU A 52 -11.21 -15.58 -10.76
C LEU A 52 -12.02 -15.54 -9.46
N LEU A 53 -11.59 -14.76 -8.48
CA LEU A 53 -12.32 -14.54 -7.22
C LEU A 53 -13.67 -13.86 -7.46
N GLY A 54 -13.72 -12.88 -8.38
CA GLY A 54 -14.96 -12.22 -8.79
C GLY A 54 -15.98 -13.21 -9.36
N LEU A 55 -15.56 -14.04 -10.32
CA LEU A 55 -16.40 -15.09 -10.90
C LEU A 55 -16.94 -16.05 -9.84
N LEU A 56 -16.08 -16.52 -8.92
CA LEU A 56 -16.50 -17.40 -7.83
C LEU A 56 -17.44 -16.67 -6.84
N SER A 57 -17.32 -15.36 -6.71
CA SER A 57 -18.16 -14.56 -5.80
C SER A 57 -19.58 -14.40 -6.32
N ILE A 58 -19.82 -14.39 -7.63
CA ILE A 58 -21.12 -14.28 -8.27
C ILE A 58 -22.08 -15.34 -7.72
N ARG A 59 -21.66 -16.59 -7.59
CA ARG A 59 -22.49 -17.69 -7.06
C ARG A 59 -23.00 -17.46 -5.63
N ARG A 60 -22.36 -16.56 -4.87
CA ARG A 60 -22.74 -16.27 -3.48
C ARG A 60 -23.53 -14.97 -3.32
N LEU A 61 -23.75 -14.22 -4.40
CA LEU A 61 -24.50 -12.96 -4.34
C LEU A 61 -25.89 -13.13 -3.73
N GLY A 62 -26.59 -14.22 -4.05
CA GLY A 62 -27.89 -14.53 -3.45
C GLY A 62 -27.83 -14.78 -1.93
N ILE A 63 -26.71 -15.32 -1.42
CA ILE A 63 -26.49 -15.48 0.01
C ILE A 63 -26.22 -14.14 0.66
N VAL A 64 -25.39 -13.30 0.01
CA VAL A 64 -25.07 -11.95 0.47
C VAL A 64 -26.34 -11.11 0.53
N TRP A 65 -27.11 -11.07 -0.56
CA TRP A 65 -28.38 -10.35 -0.65
C TRP A 65 -29.32 -10.69 0.51
N ARG A 66 -29.55 -11.99 0.75
CA ARG A 66 -30.43 -12.45 1.86
C ARG A 66 -29.87 -12.07 3.23
N ARG A 67 -28.53 -11.97 3.39
CA ARG A 67 -27.89 -11.71 4.68
C ARG A 67 -27.87 -10.25 5.07
N ILE A 68 -27.65 -9.33 4.12
CA ILE A 68 -27.55 -7.89 4.39
C ILE A 68 -28.84 -7.12 4.01
N GLY A 69 -29.72 -7.73 3.24
CA GLY A 69 -30.96 -7.12 2.73
C GLY A 69 -30.75 -6.23 1.52
N ALA A 70 -31.80 -6.00 0.74
CA ALA A 70 -31.77 -5.26 -0.52
C ALA A 70 -31.20 -3.84 -0.35
N ARG A 71 -31.66 -3.09 0.66
CA ARG A 71 -31.23 -1.70 0.89
C ARG A 71 -29.71 -1.59 1.07
N LYS A 72 -29.11 -2.39 1.96
CA LYS A 72 -27.66 -2.34 2.23
C LYS A 72 -26.86 -2.85 1.04
N PHE A 73 -27.38 -3.85 0.32
CA PHE A 73 -26.75 -4.37 -0.88
C PHE A 73 -26.67 -3.28 -1.97
N LEU A 74 -27.79 -2.62 -2.27
CA LEU A 74 -27.84 -1.55 -3.27
C LEU A 74 -27.00 -0.34 -2.84
N THR A 75 -27.07 0.05 -1.56
CA THR A 75 -26.23 1.14 -1.03
C THR A 75 -24.74 0.82 -1.20
N SER A 76 -24.31 -0.43 -1.00
CA SER A 76 -22.90 -0.81 -1.22
C SER A 76 -22.47 -0.74 -2.67
N ALA A 77 -23.40 -0.81 -3.63
CA ALA A 77 -23.13 -0.77 -5.06
C ALA A 77 -23.20 0.66 -5.66
N ILE A 78 -23.52 1.69 -4.88
CA ILE A 78 -23.69 3.07 -5.39
C ILE A 78 -22.42 3.56 -6.10
N ILE A 79 -21.24 3.33 -5.50
CA ILE A 79 -19.96 3.75 -6.09
C ILE A 79 -19.68 3.04 -7.42
N PRO A 80 -19.72 1.69 -7.53
CA PRO A 80 -19.60 1.00 -8.82
C PRO A 80 -20.62 1.46 -9.86
N ILE A 81 -21.87 1.69 -9.45
CA ILE A 81 -22.93 2.17 -10.36
C ILE A 81 -22.58 3.57 -10.89
N TYR A 82 -22.21 4.51 -10.03
CA TYR A 82 -21.83 5.86 -10.43
C TYR A 82 -20.62 5.86 -11.37
N ILE A 83 -19.58 5.09 -11.06
CA ILE A 83 -18.41 4.91 -11.92
C ILE A 83 -18.83 4.37 -13.30
N SER A 84 -19.73 3.38 -13.35
CA SER A 84 -20.22 2.83 -14.62
C SER A 84 -21.02 3.87 -15.43
N LEU A 85 -21.85 4.68 -14.76
CA LEU A 85 -22.58 5.75 -15.43
C LEU A 85 -21.62 6.82 -16.00
N SER A 86 -20.52 7.11 -15.32
CA SER A 86 -19.55 8.11 -15.76
C SER A 86 -18.83 7.76 -17.07
N ILE A 87 -18.88 6.49 -17.51
CA ILE A 87 -18.36 6.06 -18.82
C ILE A 87 -19.11 6.78 -19.97
N LEU A 88 -20.39 7.12 -19.78
CA LEU A 88 -21.21 7.72 -20.83
C LEU A 88 -20.63 9.02 -21.37
N TRP A 89 -20.01 9.82 -20.51
CA TRP A 89 -19.38 11.10 -20.87
C TRP A 89 -17.85 11.07 -20.88
N SER A 90 -17.23 9.89 -20.62
CA SER A 90 -15.78 9.75 -20.68
C SER A 90 -15.24 9.92 -22.12
N PRO A 91 -14.17 10.68 -22.34
CA PRO A 91 -13.49 10.76 -23.62
C PRO A 91 -12.69 9.48 -23.94
N ASN A 92 -12.38 8.65 -22.95
CA ASN A 92 -11.70 7.37 -23.12
C ASN A 92 -12.58 6.21 -22.61
N LYS A 93 -13.58 5.84 -23.40
CA LYS A 93 -14.56 4.81 -23.02
C LYS A 93 -13.91 3.43 -22.76
N LEU A 94 -12.87 3.06 -23.52
CA LEU A 94 -12.20 1.78 -23.35
C LEU A 94 -11.56 1.68 -21.96
N ARG A 95 -10.75 2.69 -21.58
CA ARG A 95 -10.16 2.75 -20.23
C ARG A 95 -11.24 2.81 -19.15
N GLY A 96 -12.30 3.58 -19.41
CA GLY A 96 -13.44 3.69 -18.49
C GLY A 96 -14.11 2.34 -18.22
N ILE A 97 -14.37 1.54 -19.26
CA ILE A 97 -14.94 0.18 -19.14
C ILE A 97 -14.01 -0.73 -18.34
N LEU A 98 -12.70 -0.69 -18.61
CA LEU A 98 -11.73 -1.51 -17.88
C LEU A 98 -11.70 -1.17 -16.40
N VAL A 99 -11.60 0.14 -16.05
CA VAL A 99 -11.58 0.58 -14.65
C VAL A 99 -12.89 0.27 -13.95
N ALA A 100 -14.05 0.51 -14.59
CA ALA A 100 -15.34 0.15 -14.02
C ALA A 100 -15.47 -1.37 -13.79
N GLY A 101 -15.00 -2.18 -14.74
CA GLY A 101 -14.96 -3.64 -14.60
C GLY A 101 -14.13 -4.07 -13.38
N ILE A 102 -12.95 -3.47 -13.20
CA ILE A 102 -12.07 -3.71 -12.04
C ILE A 102 -12.79 -3.33 -10.74
N VAL A 103 -13.46 -2.18 -10.68
CA VAL A 103 -14.20 -1.73 -9.49
C VAL A 103 -15.34 -2.68 -9.16
N TRP A 104 -16.07 -3.18 -10.17
CA TRP A 104 -17.09 -4.20 -9.95
C TRP A 104 -16.51 -5.52 -9.41
N LEU A 105 -15.36 -5.96 -9.92
CA LEU A 105 -14.69 -7.16 -9.40
C LEU A 105 -14.25 -6.97 -7.93
N ILE A 106 -13.69 -5.80 -7.58
CA ILE A 106 -13.34 -5.48 -6.19
C ILE A 106 -14.59 -5.53 -5.31
N TRP A 107 -15.67 -4.89 -5.75
CA TRP A 107 -16.92 -4.88 -5.01
C TRP A 107 -17.47 -6.29 -4.80
N LEU A 108 -17.53 -7.12 -5.85
CA LEU A 108 -17.96 -8.51 -5.77
C LEU A 108 -17.17 -9.31 -4.73
N VAL A 109 -15.85 -9.21 -4.78
CA VAL A 109 -14.97 -9.94 -3.86
C VAL A 109 -15.10 -9.38 -2.43
N ALA A 110 -15.08 -8.05 -2.26
CA ALA A 110 -15.21 -7.41 -0.96
C ALA A 110 -16.53 -7.80 -0.28
N VAL A 111 -17.65 -7.70 -0.98
CA VAL A 111 -18.98 -8.02 -0.46
C VAL A 111 -19.10 -9.52 -0.13
N ASN A 112 -18.52 -10.40 -0.97
CA ASN A 112 -18.45 -11.83 -0.69
C ASN A 112 -17.60 -12.13 0.55
N VAL A 113 -16.41 -11.56 0.66
CA VAL A 113 -15.53 -11.77 1.82
C VAL A 113 -16.14 -11.21 3.09
N LEU A 114 -16.73 -10.04 3.03
CA LEU A 114 -17.34 -9.38 4.21
C LEU A 114 -18.64 -10.04 4.66
N PHE A 115 -19.50 -10.44 3.75
CA PHE A 115 -20.86 -10.86 4.08
C PHE A 115 -21.21 -12.27 3.59
N GLY A 116 -20.62 -12.74 2.48
CA GLY A 116 -20.90 -14.05 1.91
C GLY A 116 -20.20 -15.18 2.67
N ARG A 117 -18.91 -15.01 2.94
CA ARG A 117 -18.08 -16.00 3.59
C ARG A 117 -17.83 -15.66 5.06
N LYS A 118 -17.90 -16.66 5.94
CA LYS A 118 -17.45 -16.53 7.33
C LYS A 118 -16.01 -17.06 7.42
N LEU A 119 -15.02 -16.16 7.29
CA LEU A 119 -13.65 -16.52 7.58
C LEU A 119 -13.50 -16.84 9.07
N LYS A 120 -12.92 -18.01 9.38
CA LYS A 120 -12.58 -18.38 10.75
C LYS A 120 -11.36 -17.58 11.22
N THR A 121 -11.26 -17.33 12.51
CA THR A 121 -10.12 -16.63 13.12
C THR A 121 -8.79 -17.30 12.76
N SER A 122 -8.75 -18.65 12.67
CA SER A 122 -7.56 -19.41 12.24
C SER A 122 -7.16 -19.12 10.79
N GLU A 123 -8.14 -18.92 9.88
CA GLU A 123 -7.90 -18.59 8.48
C GLU A 123 -7.32 -17.19 8.34
N VAL A 124 -7.90 -16.20 9.04
CA VAL A 124 -7.35 -14.82 9.07
C VAL A 124 -5.91 -14.83 9.60
N ARG A 125 -5.64 -15.61 10.67
CA ARG A 125 -4.28 -15.77 11.20
C ARG A 125 -3.31 -16.35 10.19
N LYS A 126 -3.75 -17.33 9.41
CA LYS A 126 -2.97 -17.93 8.35
C LYS A 126 -2.68 -16.91 7.24
N LEU A 127 -3.69 -16.13 6.82
CA LEU A 127 -3.53 -15.06 5.83
C LEU A 127 -2.50 -14.01 6.26
N VAL A 128 -2.60 -13.50 7.50
CA VAL A 128 -1.64 -12.53 8.04
C VAL A 128 -0.23 -13.10 8.08
N LYS A 129 -0.06 -14.38 8.49
CA LYS A 129 1.24 -15.03 8.49
C LYS A 129 1.84 -15.18 7.09
N ILE A 130 1.03 -15.57 6.09
CA ILE A 130 1.47 -15.67 4.70
C ILE A 130 1.89 -14.28 4.23
N TYR A 131 1.07 -13.25 4.46
CA TYR A 131 1.36 -11.89 4.04
C TYR A 131 2.67 -11.36 4.61
N LEU A 132 2.90 -11.50 5.91
CA LEU A 132 4.14 -11.04 6.55
C LEU A 132 5.37 -11.81 6.07
N ARG A 133 5.24 -13.12 5.83
CA ARG A 133 6.34 -13.93 5.27
C ARG A 133 6.67 -13.50 3.84
N THR A 134 5.66 -13.30 3.02
CA THR A 134 5.86 -12.81 1.64
C THR A 134 6.49 -11.42 1.65
N ALA A 135 6.00 -10.50 2.50
CA ALA A 135 6.60 -9.19 2.66
C ALA A 135 8.10 -9.28 3.06
N ALA A 136 8.44 -10.19 3.97
CA ALA A 136 9.84 -10.40 4.38
C ALA A 136 10.71 -10.94 3.22
N VAL A 137 10.16 -11.85 2.39
CA VAL A 137 10.88 -12.35 1.20
C VAL A 137 11.13 -11.23 0.20
N PHE A 138 10.12 -10.40 -0.08
CA PHE A 138 10.27 -9.26 -1.00
C PHE A 138 11.14 -8.14 -0.43
N ALA A 139 11.09 -7.92 0.89
CA ALA A 139 12.02 -7.04 1.57
C ALA A 139 13.49 -7.53 1.43
N LEU A 140 13.71 -8.84 1.57
CA LEU A 140 15.04 -9.43 1.33
C LEU A 140 15.47 -9.26 -0.13
N LEU A 141 14.56 -9.43 -1.09
CA LEU A 141 14.82 -9.18 -2.50
C LEU A 141 15.28 -7.73 -2.74
N CYS A 142 14.66 -6.73 -2.08
CA CYS A 142 15.09 -5.34 -2.17
C CYS A 142 16.55 -5.15 -1.68
N LEU A 143 16.93 -5.77 -0.57
CA LEU A 143 18.33 -5.69 -0.09
C LEU A 143 19.31 -6.37 -1.06
N ILE A 144 18.92 -7.51 -1.64
CA ILE A 144 19.71 -8.18 -2.67
C ILE A 144 19.88 -7.28 -3.90
N GLN A 145 18.81 -6.61 -4.34
CA GLN A 145 18.88 -5.64 -5.44
C GLN A 145 19.89 -4.53 -5.15
N CYS A 146 19.89 -3.96 -3.93
CA CYS A 146 20.88 -2.96 -3.55
C CYS A 146 22.32 -3.48 -3.64
N LEU A 147 22.57 -4.71 -3.17
CA LEU A 147 23.89 -5.31 -3.24
C LEU A 147 24.34 -5.57 -4.69
N LEU A 148 23.45 -6.13 -5.52
CA LEU A 148 23.74 -6.40 -6.93
C LEU A 148 24.03 -5.12 -7.71
N ASP A 149 23.32 -4.02 -7.39
CA ASP A 149 23.55 -2.73 -8.02
C ASP A 149 24.92 -2.15 -7.65
N VAL A 150 25.28 -2.15 -6.35
CA VAL A 150 26.58 -1.67 -5.88
C VAL A 150 27.74 -2.45 -6.49
N PHE A 151 27.60 -3.77 -6.68
CA PHE A 151 28.61 -4.60 -7.34
C PHE A 151 28.56 -4.51 -8.88
N GLY A 152 27.68 -3.71 -9.45
CA GLY A 152 27.55 -3.53 -10.90
C GLY A 152 27.03 -4.76 -11.66
N VAL A 153 26.51 -5.77 -10.93
CA VAL A 153 26.04 -7.04 -11.53
C VAL A 153 24.71 -6.86 -12.24
N ALA A 154 23.92 -5.86 -11.87
CA ALA A 154 22.57 -5.68 -12.41
C ALA A 154 22.18 -4.20 -12.45
N ARG A 155 22.87 -3.43 -13.29
CA ARG A 155 22.51 -2.03 -13.55
C ARG A 155 21.24 -1.89 -14.38
N ASP A 156 20.94 -2.87 -15.23
CA ASP A 156 19.76 -2.91 -16.09
C ASP A 156 18.88 -4.09 -15.71
N TYR A 157 17.95 -3.89 -14.77
CA TYR A 157 16.88 -4.87 -14.52
C TYR A 157 15.85 -4.84 -15.67
N THR A 158 16.34 -4.88 -16.92
CA THR A 158 15.50 -4.86 -18.13
C THR A 158 14.49 -5.99 -18.16
N LEU A 159 14.73 -7.11 -17.46
CA LEU A 159 13.78 -8.19 -17.27
C LEU A 159 12.59 -7.80 -16.39
N LEU A 160 12.77 -6.85 -15.45
CA LEU A 160 11.76 -6.47 -14.48
C LEU A 160 11.13 -5.12 -14.80
N CYS A 161 11.88 -4.19 -15.40
CA CYS A 161 11.37 -2.90 -15.82
C CYS A 161 12.26 -2.31 -16.92
N GLN A 162 11.74 -2.21 -18.15
CA GLN A 162 12.44 -1.49 -19.23
C GLN A 162 12.43 0.01 -18.91
N GLY A 163 13.60 0.61 -18.74
CA GLY A 163 13.79 2.03 -18.50
C GLY A 163 13.70 2.46 -17.02
N CYS A 164 13.57 1.53 -16.08
CA CYS A 164 13.70 1.87 -14.66
C CYS A 164 15.16 1.98 -14.27
N THR A 165 15.61 3.16 -13.91
CA THR A 165 16.92 3.38 -13.30
C THR A 165 16.78 3.19 -11.78
N TYR A 166 17.57 2.29 -11.22
CA TYR A 166 17.60 2.02 -9.78
C TYR A 166 18.49 2.99 -9.01
N GLN A 167 19.30 3.75 -9.74
CA GLN A 167 20.20 4.73 -9.18
C GLN A 167 19.57 6.11 -9.28
N THR A 168 18.84 6.48 -8.25
CA THR A 168 18.47 7.87 -8.02
C THR A 168 19.40 8.40 -6.95
N PHE A 169 20.04 9.53 -7.17
CA PHE A 169 20.96 10.18 -6.21
C PHE A 169 22.26 9.42 -5.92
N GLY A 170 22.76 8.61 -6.85
CA GLY A 170 24.01 7.88 -6.67
C GLY A 170 23.94 6.70 -5.71
N PHE A 171 22.75 6.31 -5.23
CA PHE A 171 22.56 5.09 -4.44
C PHE A 171 21.35 4.27 -4.93
N PRO A 172 21.37 2.95 -4.69
CA PRO A 172 20.33 2.06 -5.19
C PRO A 172 18.98 2.33 -4.52
N HIS A 173 17.95 2.41 -5.34
CA HIS A 173 16.53 2.48 -4.93
C HIS A 173 15.84 1.18 -5.34
N PRO A 174 15.75 0.17 -4.47
CA PRO A 174 15.18 -1.10 -4.84
C PRO A 174 13.68 -0.98 -5.04
N ASN A 175 13.16 -1.65 -6.06
CA ASN A 175 11.73 -1.70 -6.37
C ASN A 175 11.10 -3.09 -6.18
N GLY A 176 11.87 -4.11 -5.78
CA GLY A 176 11.39 -5.48 -5.70
C GLY A 176 10.93 -5.98 -7.08
N LEU A 177 9.66 -6.34 -7.21
CA LEU A 177 9.00 -6.65 -8.49
C LEU A 177 7.95 -5.60 -8.87
N ALA A 178 8.02 -4.40 -8.29
CA ALA A 178 7.20 -3.26 -8.66
C ALA A 178 7.87 -2.42 -9.75
N ILE A 179 7.11 -1.61 -10.47
CA ILE A 179 7.63 -0.73 -11.53
C ILE A 179 8.61 0.29 -10.93
N GLU A 180 8.24 0.85 -9.76
CA GLU A 180 8.97 1.94 -9.11
C GLU A 180 9.13 1.67 -7.62
N PRO A 181 10.15 2.24 -6.95
CA PRO A 181 10.33 2.14 -5.50
C PRO A 181 9.11 2.62 -4.71
N GLN A 182 8.40 3.62 -5.21
CA GLN A 182 7.17 4.14 -4.57
C GLN A 182 6.09 3.07 -4.42
N PHE A 183 5.90 2.23 -5.43
CA PHE A 183 4.95 1.12 -5.38
C PHE A 183 5.39 0.06 -4.37
N MET A 184 6.69 -0.25 -4.34
CA MET A 184 7.22 -1.21 -3.36
C MET A 184 7.09 -0.70 -1.93
N GLY A 185 7.34 0.60 -1.69
CA GLY A 185 7.11 1.25 -0.40
C GLY A 185 5.65 1.08 0.06
N ASN A 186 4.68 1.31 -0.84
CA ASN A 186 3.26 1.13 -0.54
C ASN A 186 2.88 -0.34 -0.28
N LEU A 187 3.52 -1.30 -0.95
CA LEU A 187 3.32 -2.74 -0.68
C LEU A 187 3.84 -3.14 0.71
N LEU A 188 4.91 -2.52 1.20
CA LEU A 188 5.49 -2.77 2.52
C LEU A 188 4.75 -2.06 3.66
N LEU A 189 4.01 -0.99 3.36
CA LEU A 189 3.37 -0.13 4.36
C LEU A 189 2.46 -0.92 5.32
N ILE A 190 1.53 -1.70 4.79
CA ILE A 190 0.58 -2.48 5.59
C ILE A 190 1.29 -3.60 6.40
N PRO A 191 2.24 -4.38 5.83
CA PRO A 191 3.04 -5.33 6.60
C PRO A 191 3.80 -4.69 7.77
N CYS A 192 4.38 -3.50 7.59
CA CYS A 192 5.03 -2.76 8.66
C CYS A 192 4.06 -2.44 9.80
N ILE A 193 2.88 -1.90 9.49
CA ILE A 193 1.83 -1.60 10.47
C ILE A 193 1.41 -2.86 11.23
N ILE A 194 1.13 -3.96 10.51
CA ILE A 194 0.74 -5.24 11.13
C ILE A 194 1.86 -5.79 12.01
N SER A 195 3.12 -5.69 11.59
CA SER A 195 4.26 -6.20 12.36
C SER A 195 4.44 -5.46 13.68
N ILE A 196 4.31 -4.12 13.69
CA ILE A 196 4.33 -3.29 14.91
C ILE A 196 3.21 -3.72 15.85
N PHE A 197 2.01 -3.92 15.34
CA PHE A 197 0.88 -4.32 16.15
C PHE A 197 1.11 -5.69 16.80
N ILE A 198 1.62 -6.67 16.05
CA ILE A 198 1.94 -8.01 16.57
C ILE A 198 3.05 -7.92 17.62
N PHE A 199 4.07 -7.12 17.37
CA PHE A 199 5.17 -6.91 18.32
C PHE A 199 4.66 -6.33 19.64
N PHE A 200 3.91 -5.24 19.60
CA PHE A 200 3.30 -4.64 20.77
C PHE A 200 2.38 -5.61 21.52
N TYR A 201 1.54 -6.35 20.78
CA TYR A 201 0.66 -7.34 21.36
C TYR A 201 1.43 -8.45 22.10
N ASN A 202 2.53 -8.93 21.52
CA ASN A 202 3.37 -9.97 22.16
C ASN A 202 3.99 -9.47 23.46
N ILE A 203 4.41 -8.21 23.53
CA ILE A 203 4.90 -7.59 24.76
C ILE A 203 3.78 -7.47 25.80
N LYS A 204 2.62 -6.92 25.40
CA LYS A 204 1.47 -6.71 26.29
C LYS A 204 0.94 -8.03 26.86
N SER A 205 0.94 -9.10 26.06
CA SER A 205 0.44 -10.43 26.41
C SER A 205 1.46 -11.29 27.16
N HIS A 206 2.62 -10.74 27.52
CA HIS A 206 3.70 -11.48 28.20
C HIS A 206 4.02 -12.83 27.51
N LYS A 207 4.12 -12.81 26.18
CA LYS A 207 4.52 -13.98 25.41
C LYS A 207 5.92 -14.45 25.78
N ARG A 208 6.29 -15.67 25.33
CA ARG A 208 7.66 -16.17 25.50
C ARG A 208 8.66 -15.19 24.90
N LYS A 209 9.80 -14.99 25.53
CA LYS A 209 10.85 -14.09 25.05
C LYS A 209 11.17 -14.31 23.57
N CYS A 210 11.25 -15.57 23.14
CA CYS A 210 11.52 -15.93 21.75
C CYS A 210 10.45 -15.39 20.77
N GLU A 211 9.16 -15.36 21.12
CA GLU A 211 8.08 -14.81 20.27
C GLU A 211 8.17 -13.28 20.19
N ILE A 212 8.56 -12.65 21.29
CA ILE A 212 8.78 -11.19 21.33
C ILE A 212 9.96 -10.82 20.43
N TRP A 213 11.11 -11.50 20.57
CA TRP A 213 12.29 -11.23 19.74
C TRP A 213 12.05 -11.52 18.26
N LYS A 214 11.30 -12.57 17.90
CA LYS A 214 10.93 -12.86 16.51
C LYS A 214 10.07 -11.73 15.91
N SER A 215 9.07 -11.24 16.66
CA SER A 215 8.23 -10.15 16.18
C SER A 215 8.98 -8.82 16.14
N PHE A 216 9.88 -8.56 17.09
CA PHE A 216 10.78 -7.42 17.09
C PHE A 216 11.69 -7.41 15.86
N GLY A 217 12.41 -8.52 15.62
CA GLY A 217 13.30 -8.65 14.47
C GLY A 217 12.56 -8.48 13.13
N LEU A 218 11.36 -9.08 13.00
CA LEU A 218 10.54 -8.90 11.81
C LEU A 218 10.12 -7.43 11.61
N THR A 219 9.72 -6.75 12.69
CA THR A 219 9.31 -5.33 12.63
C THR A 219 10.49 -4.47 12.20
N ILE A 220 11.65 -4.61 12.86
CA ILE A 220 12.85 -3.87 12.50
C ILE A 220 13.23 -4.12 11.04
N PHE A 221 13.23 -5.37 10.61
CA PHE A 221 13.59 -5.75 9.25
C PHE A 221 12.68 -5.10 8.20
N LEU A 222 11.36 -5.20 8.36
CA LEU A 222 10.41 -4.62 7.41
C LEU A 222 10.47 -3.09 7.39
N VAL A 223 10.57 -2.45 8.56
CA VAL A 223 10.65 -0.99 8.67
C VAL A 223 11.99 -0.48 8.13
N MET A 224 13.11 -1.17 8.42
CA MET A 224 14.41 -0.87 7.82
C MET A 224 14.34 -0.87 6.30
N VAL A 225 13.76 -1.93 5.70
CA VAL A 225 13.67 -2.01 4.24
C VAL A 225 12.71 -0.97 3.66
N LEU A 226 11.62 -0.60 4.36
CA LEU A 226 10.77 0.51 3.96
C LEU A 226 11.57 1.83 3.83
N TYR A 227 12.51 2.08 4.75
CA TYR A 227 13.44 3.22 4.64
C TYR A 227 14.43 3.04 3.49
N VAL A 228 14.99 1.83 3.29
CA VAL A 228 15.94 1.55 2.20
C VAL A 228 15.30 1.74 0.81
N VAL A 229 14.02 1.35 0.65
CA VAL A 229 13.24 1.59 -0.57
C VAL A 229 13.06 3.09 -0.85
N PHE A 230 13.16 3.92 0.17
CA PHE A 230 13.20 5.37 0.10
C PHE A 230 11.99 6.03 -0.58
N SER A 231 10.82 5.45 -0.44
CA SER A 231 9.56 6.06 -0.90
C SER A 231 9.07 7.09 0.11
N ARG A 232 9.28 8.38 -0.16
CA ARG A 232 8.86 9.49 0.73
C ARG A 232 7.40 9.38 1.14
N GLY A 233 6.51 9.18 0.18
CA GLY A 233 5.07 9.07 0.45
C GLY A 233 4.73 7.88 1.36
N ALA A 234 5.37 6.73 1.17
CA ALA A 234 5.17 5.55 2.02
C ALA A 234 5.75 5.77 3.43
N ILE A 235 6.92 6.41 3.54
CA ILE A 235 7.54 6.73 4.84
C ILE A 235 6.67 7.70 5.64
N TYR A 236 6.20 8.81 5.06
CA TYR A 236 5.28 9.73 5.74
C TYR A 236 4.00 9.04 6.18
N SER A 237 3.41 8.24 5.29
CA SER A 237 2.19 7.50 5.59
C SER A 237 2.39 6.52 6.75
N PHE A 238 3.54 5.84 6.77
CA PHE A 238 3.93 4.95 7.86
C PHE A 238 4.12 5.68 9.17
N VAL A 239 4.87 6.79 9.18
CA VAL A 239 5.17 7.57 10.39
C VAL A 239 3.88 8.12 11.01
N ILE A 240 2.98 8.70 10.20
CA ILE A 240 1.70 9.25 10.69
C ILE A 240 0.82 8.13 11.26
N ALA A 241 0.71 7.00 10.56
CA ALA A 241 -0.08 5.87 11.04
C ALA A 241 0.52 5.25 12.31
N ALA A 242 1.84 5.10 12.38
CA ALA A 242 2.55 4.59 13.56
C ALA A 242 2.41 5.55 14.76
N ALA A 243 2.45 6.87 14.53
CA ALA A 243 2.19 7.88 15.56
C ALA A 243 0.74 7.77 16.10
N GLY A 244 -0.24 7.62 15.21
CA GLY A 244 -1.64 7.38 15.61
C GLY A 244 -1.81 6.10 16.43
N MET A 245 -1.16 5.01 16.04
CA MET A 245 -1.13 3.77 16.82
C MET A 245 -0.46 3.96 18.19
N PHE A 246 0.66 4.67 18.21
CA PHE A 246 1.39 4.97 19.45
C PHE A 246 0.50 5.75 20.42
N ILE A 247 -0.15 6.82 19.96
CA ILE A 247 -1.09 7.61 20.79
C ILE A 247 -2.22 6.71 21.31
N TYR A 248 -2.84 5.91 20.44
CA TYR A 248 -3.89 4.98 20.86
C TYR A 248 -3.40 4.00 21.93
N PHE A 249 -2.21 3.41 21.76
CA PHE A 249 -1.68 2.46 22.72
C PHE A 249 -1.30 3.11 24.06
N LEU A 250 -0.90 4.39 24.07
CA LEU A 250 -0.66 5.13 25.30
C LEU A 250 -1.91 5.27 26.17
N THR A 251 -3.09 5.38 25.54
CA THR A 251 -4.37 5.45 26.27
C THR A 251 -4.79 4.12 26.89
N GLN A 252 -4.14 3.02 26.51
CA GLN A 252 -4.46 1.69 27.04
C GLN A 252 -3.80 1.42 28.39
N LYS A 253 -4.40 0.56 29.20
CA LYS A 253 -3.81 0.09 30.46
C LYS A 253 -2.37 -0.43 30.21
N ASN A 254 -1.40 0.05 30.97
CA ASN A 254 0.04 -0.19 30.81
C ASN A 254 0.65 0.51 29.56
N GLY A 255 0.23 1.73 29.28
CA GLY A 255 0.69 2.52 28.13
C GLY A 255 2.20 2.76 28.07
N THR A 256 2.91 2.73 29.22
CA THR A 256 4.38 2.90 29.27
C THR A 256 5.15 1.87 28.44
N LYS A 257 4.62 0.64 28.28
CA LYS A 257 5.21 -0.37 27.40
C LYS A 257 5.18 0.01 25.91
N THR A 258 4.38 1.00 25.56
CA THR A 258 4.26 1.51 24.19
C THR A 258 5.52 2.24 23.74
N LEU A 259 6.35 2.75 24.65
CA LEU A 259 7.63 3.42 24.33
C LEU A 259 8.61 2.52 23.55
N VAL A 260 8.40 1.22 23.57
CA VAL A 260 9.19 0.28 22.74
C VAL A 260 8.93 0.45 21.24
N ILE A 261 7.77 1.00 20.83
CA ILE A 261 7.44 1.20 19.41
C ILE A 261 8.34 2.25 18.76
N PRO A 262 8.40 3.50 19.25
CA PRO A 262 9.32 4.49 18.68
C PRO A 262 10.78 4.02 18.79
N GLY A 263 11.16 3.32 19.85
CA GLY A 263 12.48 2.72 19.97
C GLY A 263 12.78 1.71 18.85
N ALA A 264 11.85 0.83 18.51
CA ALA A 264 11.99 -0.12 17.40
C ALA A 264 12.10 0.60 16.04
N ILE A 265 11.33 1.67 15.83
CA ILE A 265 11.37 2.49 14.61
C ILE A 265 12.72 3.20 14.48
N LEU A 266 13.23 3.80 15.57
CA LEU A 266 14.55 4.44 15.59
C LEU A 266 15.68 3.46 15.32
N VAL A 267 15.62 2.25 15.90
CA VAL A 267 16.61 1.19 15.64
C VAL A 267 16.55 0.76 14.16
N ALA A 268 15.35 0.60 13.60
CA ALA A 268 15.19 0.24 12.20
C ALA A 268 15.75 1.33 11.27
N PHE A 269 15.51 2.59 11.57
CA PHE A 269 16.07 3.73 10.84
C PHE A 269 17.60 3.78 10.95
N GLY A 270 18.15 3.63 12.16
CA GLY A 270 19.59 3.55 12.37
C GLY A 270 20.25 2.43 11.58
N LEU A 271 19.63 1.24 11.56
CA LEU A 271 20.13 0.11 10.77
C LEU A 271 20.02 0.37 9.25
N ALA A 272 19.00 1.08 8.79
CA ALA A 272 18.90 1.49 7.39
C ALA A 272 20.05 2.45 7.01
N LEU A 273 20.36 3.43 7.86
CA LEU A 273 21.49 4.35 7.65
C LEU A 273 22.84 3.61 7.67
N VAL A 274 23.03 2.66 8.60
CA VAL A 274 24.23 1.82 8.64
C VAL A 274 24.35 0.98 7.37
N PHE A 275 23.26 0.37 6.91
CA PHE A 275 23.25 -0.40 5.67
C PHE A 275 23.59 0.47 4.46
N GLN A 276 22.96 1.65 4.34
CA GLN A 276 23.24 2.61 3.27
C GLN A 276 24.69 3.12 3.34
N GLY A 277 25.18 3.46 4.54
CA GLY A 277 26.59 3.88 4.73
C GLY A 277 27.60 2.78 4.37
N THR A 278 27.26 1.50 4.66
CA THR A 278 28.09 0.36 4.25
C THR A 278 28.11 0.21 2.73
N LEU A 279 26.95 0.35 2.07
CA LEU A 279 26.89 0.34 0.61
C LEU A 279 27.71 1.48 0.00
N ALA A 280 27.64 2.68 0.58
CA ALA A 280 28.44 3.83 0.15
C ALA A 280 29.94 3.56 0.27
N ALA A 281 30.38 2.94 1.37
CA ALA A 281 31.80 2.65 1.61
C ALA A 281 32.40 1.64 0.61
N ILE A 282 31.58 0.75 0.06
CA ILE A 282 32.01 -0.26 -0.93
C ILE A 282 31.66 0.14 -2.38
N SER A 283 30.89 1.21 -2.58
CA SER A 283 30.50 1.70 -3.90
C SER A 283 31.64 2.54 -4.51
N PRO A 284 31.93 2.39 -5.80
CA PRO A 284 32.86 3.29 -6.51
C PRO A 284 32.31 4.74 -6.63
N THR A 285 31.04 4.97 -6.30
CA THR A 285 30.36 6.29 -6.33
C THR A 285 30.01 6.78 -4.93
N ALA A 286 30.88 6.54 -3.95
CA ALA A 286 30.64 6.83 -2.52
C ALA A 286 30.26 8.29 -2.23
N GLU A 287 30.87 9.26 -2.91
CA GLU A 287 30.58 10.69 -2.72
C GLU A 287 29.15 11.03 -3.14
N GLY A 288 28.72 10.57 -4.31
CA GLY A 288 27.34 10.76 -4.77
C GLY A 288 26.31 10.09 -3.85
N PHE A 289 26.66 8.96 -3.22
CA PHE A 289 25.81 8.27 -2.27
C PHE A 289 25.57 9.12 -0.99
N LEU A 290 26.63 9.68 -0.42
CA LEU A 290 26.51 10.52 0.79
C LEU A 290 25.75 11.80 0.51
N ASP A 291 26.00 12.44 -0.62
CA ASP A 291 25.31 13.65 -1.05
C ASP A 291 23.80 13.34 -1.32
N GLY A 292 23.51 12.27 -2.04
CA GLY A 292 22.13 11.82 -2.25
C GLY A 292 21.37 11.52 -0.95
N THR A 293 22.05 10.92 0.04
CA THR A 293 21.47 10.69 1.36
C THR A 293 21.19 12.01 2.09
N ALA A 294 22.14 12.96 2.06
CA ALA A 294 21.97 14.28 2.68
C ALA A 294 20.81 15.07 2.05
N ARG A 295 20.71 15.10 0.72
CA ARG A 295 19.59 15.72 -0.02
C ARG A 295 18.26 15.09 0.33
N SER A 296 18.23 13.77 0.44
CA SER A 296 17.04 13.03 0.79
C SER A 296 16.57 13.32 2.21
N ILE A 297 17.49 13.44 3.18
CA ILE A 297 17.17 13.85 4.55
C ILE A 297 16.66 15.29 4.58
N ASN A 298 17.28 16.20 3.83
CA ASN A 298 16.82 17.58 3.72
C ASN A 298 15.37 17.63 3.21
N GLN A 299 15.08 16.92 2.12
CA GLN A 299 13.72 16.88 1.55
C GLN A 299 12.70 16.20 2.48
N MET A 300 13.09 15.11 3.17
CA MET A 300 12.19 14.47 4.13
C MET A 300 11.95 15.33 5.36
N SER A 301 12.89 16.17 5.73
CA SER A 301 12.72 17.13 6.84
C SER A 301 12.05 18.44 6.42
N LEU A 302 11.60 18.56 5.17
CA LEU A 302 11.06 19.78 4.59
C LEU A 302 12.05 20.98 4.68
N GLY A 303 13.34 20.71 4.51
CA GLY A 303 14.39 21.71 4.59
C GLY A 303 14.88 22.04 6.01
N ILE A 304 14.31 21.40 7.07
CA ILE A 304 14.70 21.65 8.46
C ILE A 304 16.10 21.10 8.75
N ILE A 305 16.46 19.96 8.17
CA ILE A 305 17.76 19.31 8.37
C ILE A 305 18.50 19.36 7.04
N ASP A 306 19.51 20.21 6.94
CA ASP A 306 20.43 20.25 5.80
C ASP A 306 21.80 19.72 6.21
N LEU A 307 22.14 18.54 5.72
CA LEU A 307 23.42 17.88 5.97
C LEU A 307 24.40 18.09 4.81
N ARG A 308 24.05 18.88 3.81
CA ARG A 308 24.92 19.17 2.69
C ARG A 308 26.13 19.99 3.17
N LYS A 309 27.31 19.65 2.69
CA LYS A 309 28.46 20.54 2.85
C LYS A 309 28.15 21.84 2.10
N PRO A 310 28.45 23.02 2.67
CA PRO A 310 28.35 24.26 1.92
C PRO A 310 29.26 24.12 0.68
N VAL A 311 28.65 24.07 -0.49
CA VAL A 311 29.40 24.09 -1.75
C VAL A 311 30.00 25.49 -1.81
N ALA A 312 31.33 25.58 -1.88
CA ALA A 312 31.99 26.87 -2.14
C ALA A 312 31.42 27.40 -3.45
N GLU A 313 30.94 28.66 -3.44
CA GLU A 313 30.30 29.32 -4.58
C GLU A 313 31.11 29.26 -5.90
N GLU A 314 32.41 28.94 -5.83
CA GLU A 314 33.29 28.82 -7.00
C GLU A 314 33.09 27.53 -7.81
N ALA A 315 32.36 26.51 -7.32
CA ALA A 315 32.15 25.24 -8.03
C ALA A 315 30.93 25.24 -8.98
N ILE A 316 30.12 26.32 -9.00
CA ILE A 316 28.84 26.37 -9.74
C ILE A 316 29.05 26.57 -11.25
N GLU A 317 30.24 27.03 -11.70
CA GLU A 317 30.43 27.34 -13.12
C GLU A 317 30.98 26.19 -14.00
N SER A 318 31.38 25.04 -13.45
CA SER A 318 32.09 24.05 -14.26
C SER A 318 31.46 22.68 -14.48
N ASP A 319 30.30 22.38 -13.90
CA ASP A 319 29.72 21.04 -14.09
C ASP A 319 28.21 21.04 -14.37
N ASN A 320 27.87 21.50 -15.58
CA ASN A 320 26.52 21.31 -16.16
C ASN A 320 26.15 19.83 -16.41
N ASN A 321 26.91 18.89 -15.88
CA ASN A 321 26.72 17.44 -16.02
C ASN A 321 26.31 16.73 -14.74
N SER A 322 26.02 17.42 -13.63
CA SER A 322 25.43 16.76 -12.47
C SER A 322 23.93 16.55 -12.71
N THR A 323 23.64 15.49 -13.47
CA THR A 323 22.27 14.97 -13.72
C THR A 323 21.48 14.69 -12.45
N PHE A 324 22.10 14.79 -11.28
CA PHE A 324 21.52 14.45 -9.97
C PHE A 324 20.80 15.60 -9.28
N ASP A 325 21.23 16.86 -9.48
CA ASP A 325 20.59 18.01 -8.83
C ASP A 325 19.19 18.28 -9.37
N GLY A 326 18.99 18.11 -10.67
CA GLY A 326 17.72 18.36 -11.33
C GLY A 326 16.66 17.32 -11.07
N TYR A 327 17.02 16.04 -10.95
CA TYR A 327 16.04 14.95 -11.00
C TYR A 327 15.03 14.94 -9.85
N VAL A 328 15.40 15.35 -8.64
CA VAL A 328 14.47 15.33 -7.48
C VAL A 328 13.55 16.54 -7.49
N GLU A 329 14.11 17.70 -7.82
CA GLU A 329 13.35 18.92 -8.01
C GLU A 329 12.45 18.76 -9.22
N GLU A 330 13.00 18.28 -10.33
CA GLU A 330 12.26 17.98 -11.55
C GLU A 330 11.12 16.99 -11.33
N SER A 331 11.35 15.88 -10.61
CA SER A 331 10.28 14.92 -10.30
C SER A 331 9.19 15.50 -9.40
N THR A 332 9.51 16.45 -8.53
CA THR A 332 8.54 17.14 -7.68
C THR A 332 7.80 18.19 -8.50
N GLU A 333 8.48 18.94 -9.33
CA GLU A 333 7.91 19.95 -10.23
C GLU A 333 6.97 19.30 -11.23
N ILE A 334 7.37 18.20 -11.87
CA ILE A 334 6.50 17.44 -12.80
C ILE A 334 5.21 17.02 -12.12
N ARG A 335 5.28 16.53 -10.87
CA ARG A 335 4.07 16.12 -10.12
C ARG A 335 3.18 17.31 -9.76
N LEU A 336 3.77 18.43 -9.34
CA LEU A 336 3.02 19.64 -9.01
C LEU A 336 2.38 20.23 -10.26
N SER A 337 3.14 20.35 -11.36
CA SER A 337 2.65 20.82 -12.65
C SER A 337 1.52 19.91 -13.18
N LEU A 338 1.69 18.58 -13.11
CA LEU A 338 0.65 17.65 -13.52
C LEU A 338 -0.63 17.80 -12.66
N ASN A 339 -0.50 17.99 -11.35
CA ASN A 339 -1.64 18.21 -10.46
C ASN A 339 -2.34 19.55 -10.79
N GLU A 340 -1.58 20.61 -11.12
CA GLU A 340 -2.12 21.90 -11.53
C GLU A 340 -2.91 21.79 -12.84
N VAL A 341 -2.33 21.13 -13.85
CA VAL A 341 -3.00 20.90 -15.14
C VAL A 341 -4.25 20.04 -14.95
N ALA A 342 -4.19 19.01 -14.10
CA ALA A 342 -5.34 18.18 -13.74
C ALA A 342 -6.45 19.00 -13.07
N PHE A 343 -6.09 19.93 -12.20
CA PHE A 343 -7.05 20.83 -11.54
C PHE A 343 -7.69 21.81 -12.55
N LYS A 344 -6.91 22.37 -13.48
CA LYS A 344 -7.44 23.20 -14.60
C LYS A 344 -8.40 22.38 -15.49
N ALA A 345 -8.09 21.11 -15.73
CA ALA A 345 -8.97 20.22 -16.48
C ALA A 345 -10.28 19.95 -15.74
N TRP A 346 -10.23 19.73 -14.43
CA TRP A 346 -11.41 19.56 -13.58
C TRP A 346 -12.34 20.78 -13.59
N GLN A 347 -11.82 22.00 -13.58
CA GLN A 347 -12.61 23.22 -13.61
C GLN A 347 -13.56 23.31 -14.81
N LYS A 348 -13.29 22.58 -15.90
CA LYS A 348 -14.17 22.51 -17.07
C LYS A 348 -15.41 21.61 -16.84
N SER A 349 -15.35 20.69 -15.87
CA SER A 349 -16.43 19.75 -15.54
C SER A 349 -16.48 19.48 -14.02
N PRO A 350 -16.75 20.47 -13.17
CA PRO A 350 -16.51 20.36 -11.74
C PRO A 350 -17.46 19.39 -11.02
N VAL A 351 -18.71 19.29 -11.47
CA VAL A 351 -19.75 18.51 -10.76
C VAL A 351 -19.61 17.01 -11.00
N PHE A 352 -19.53 16.59 -12.26
CA PHE A 352 -19.53 15.16 -12.65
C PHE A 352 -18.16 14.66 -13.14
N GLY A 353 -17.18 15.56 -13.27
CA GLY A 353 -15.86 15.23 -13.81
C GLY A 353 -15.89 14.95 -15.32
N VAL A 354 -14.73 14.54 -15.85
CA VAL A 354 -14.56 14.23 -17.28
C VAL A 354 -14.98 12.79 -17.63
N GLY A 355 -15.42 11.99 -16.66
CA GLY A 355 -15.73 10.57 -16.81
C GLY A 355 -14.53 9.67 -16.50
N ILE A 356 -14.84 8.48 -15.93
CA ILE A 356 -13.82 7.52 -15.52
C ILE A 356 -12.91 7.11 -16.67
N GLY A 357 -11.60 7.04 -16.46
CA GLY A 357 -10.58 6.74 -17.45
C GLY A 357 -10.23 7.90 -18.39
N GLY A 358 -10.88 9.07 -18.21
CA GLY A 358 -10.72 10.22 -19.07
C GLY A 358 -9.57 11.18 -18.69
N ALA A 359 -8.95 11.01 -17.53
CA ALA A 359 -7.98 11.96 -16.97
C ALA A 359 -6.85 12.30 -17.94
N GLY A 360 -6.13 11.31 -18.49
CA GLY A 360 -4.99 11.57 -19.37
C GLY A 360 -5.37 12.34 -20.65
N VAL A 361 -6.53 12.02 -21.24
CA VAL A 361 -7.05 12.77 -22.40
C VAL A 361 -7.40 14.21 -22.03
N ALA A 362 -8.03 14.41 -20.87
CA ALA A 362 -8.40 15.74 -20.39
C ALA A 362 -7.16 16.59 -20.06
N ILE A 363 -6.13 16.01 -19.48
CA ILE A 363 -4.84 16.67 -19.21
C ILE A 363 -4.17 17.09 -20.51
N ARG A 364 -4.06 16.18 -21.48
CA ARG A 364 -3.50 16.47 -22.81
C ARG A 364 -4.24 17.58 -23.53
N ASN A 365 -5.56 17.68 -23.36
CA ASN A 365 -6.36 18.76 -23.96
C ASN A 365 -6.14 20.13 -23.30
N ILE A 366 -5.53 20.18 -22.12
CA ILE A 366 -5.10 21.44 -21.47
C ILE A 366 -3.66 21.77 -21.88
N ASP A 367 -2.79 20.75 -21.87
CA ASP A 367 -1.38 20.89 -22.19
C ASP A 367 -0.93 19.68 -23.03
N ASN A 368 -0.60 19.95 -24.30
CA ASN A 368 -0.20 18.93 -25.27
C ASN A 368 1.17 18.29 -24.98
N ASN A 369 1.95 18.81 -24.04
CA ASN A 369 3.20 18.19 -23.59
C ASN A 369 2.95 16.89 -22.83
N TYR A 370 1.75 16.68 -22.29
CA TYR A 370 1.38 15.47 -21.58
C TYR A 370 0.80 14.39 -22.49
N SER A 371 1.08 13.14 -22.15
CA SER A 371 0.53 11.98 -22.86
C SER A 371 -0.96 11.78 -22.52
N ALA A 372 -1.74 11.25 -23.46
CA ALA A 372 -3.11 10.79 -23.19
C ALA A 372 -3.18 9.58 -22.23
N LYS A 373 -2.04 8.95 -21.94
CA LYS A 373 -1.89 7.87 -20.95
C LYS A 373 -1.54 8.36 -19.56
N GLU A 374 -1.34 9.67 -19.40
CA GLU A 374 -0.88 10.26 -18.14
C GLU A 374 -1.78 9.91 -16.97
N ILE A 375 -1.16 9.76 -15.81
CA ILE A 375 -1.83 9.40 -14.56
C ILE A 375 -1.47 10.46 -13.53
N VAL A 376 -2.48 11.11 -12.97
CA VAL A 376 -2.31 12.08 -11.88
C VAL A 376 -1.66 11.40 -10.68
N GLN A 377 -0.61 11.99 -10.12
CA GLN A 377 0.15 11.41 -9.01
C GLN A 377 -0.50 11.66 -7.62
N ASN A 378 -1.80 11.90 -7.60
CA ASN A 378 -2.63 12.08 -6.41
C ASN A 378 -4.02 11.50 -6.69
N GLU A 379 -4.41 10.45 -5.96
CA GLU A 379 -5.67 9.75 -6.19
C GLU A 379 -6.89 10.65 -5.96
N TYR A 380 -6.83 11.56 -4.98
CA TYR A 380 -7.96 12.45 -4.69
C TYR A 380 -8.20 13.44 -5.82
N ILE A 381 -7.11 13.98 -6.42
CA ILE A 381 -7.20 14.84 -7.60
C ILE A 381 -7.66 14.03 -8.82
N SER A 382 -7.20 12.78 -8.95
CA SER A 382 -7.64 11.88 -10.00
C SER A 382 -9.14 11.60 -9.92
N ILE A 383 -9.64 11.26 -8.72
CA ILE A 383 -11.07 11.06 -8.47
C ILE A 383 -11.87 12.34 -8.76
N LEU A 384 -11.36 13.50 -8.32
CA LEU A 384 -12.01 14.79 -8.54
C LEU A 384 -12.08 15.11 -10.03
N LEU A 385 -11.00 14.90 -10.80
CA LEU A 385 -10.96 15.12 -12.23
C LEU A 385 -11.91 14.18 -12.97
N GLU A 386 -11.87 12.87 -12.67
CA GLU A 386 -12.64 11.88 -13.42
C GLU A 386 -14.11 11.82 -13.03
N LEU A 387 -14.42 11.95 -11.73
CA LEU A 387 -15.76 11.72 -11.17
C LEU A 387 -16.41 13.00 -10.62
N GLY A 388 -15.70 14.11 -10.60
CA GLY A 388 -16.17 15.39 -10.09
C GLY A 388 -16.39 15.41 -8.57
N VAL A 389 -17.00 16.50 -8.09
CA VAL A 389 -17.33 16.66 -6.67
C VAL A 389 -18.31 15.58 -6.21
N VAL A 390 -19.25 15.15 -7.06
CA VAL A 390 -20.21 14.09 -6.72
C VAL A 390 -19.48 12.77 -6.47
N GLY A 391 -18.57 12.36 -7.35
CA GLY A 391 -17.78 11.14 -7.17
C GLY A 391 -16.88 11.20 -5.95
N LEU A 392 -16.18 12.31 -5.73
CA LEU A 392 -15.35 12.53 -4.55
C LEU A 392 -16.18 12.44 -3.25
N ALA A 393 -17.37 13.05 -3.22
CA ALA A 393 -18.26 12.99 -2.07
C ALA A 393 -18.75 11.56 -1.79
N LEU A 394 -19.08 10.77 -2.82
CA LEU A 394 -19.49 9.37 -2.66
C LEU A 394 -18.33 8.52 -2.13
N VAL A 395 -17.12 8.69 -2.65
CA VAL A 395 -15.93 7.97 -2.18
C VAL A 395 -15.60 8.38 -0.74
N ALA A 396 -15.62 9.68 -0.42
CA ALA A 396 -15.40 10.19 0.93
C ALA A 396 -16.43 9.65 1.92
N ALA A 397 -17.71 9.61 1.56
CA ALA A 397 -18.76 9.02 2.39
C ALA A 397 -18.52 7.52 2.64
N GLY A 398 -18.08 6.78 1.62
CA GLY A 398 -17.69 5.37 1.75
C GLY A 398 -16.51 5.16 2.69
N ILE A 399 -15.48 6.00 2.58
CA ILE A 399 -14.30 5.98 3.46
C ILE A 399 -14.69 6.32 4.90
N ILE A 400 -15.46 7.38 5.12
CA ILE A 400 -15.92 7.79 6.45
C ILE A 400 -16.76 6.67 7.08
N TRP A 401 -17.64 6.05 6.30
CA TRP A 401 -18.41 4.90 6.79
C TRP A 401 -17.52 3.73 7.17
N LEU A 402 -16.50 3.40 6.37
CA LEU A 402 -15.55 2.32 6.64
C LEU A 402 -14.76 2.60 7.92
N VAL A 403 -14.19 3.81 8.05
CA VAL A 403 -13.44 4.25 9.24
C VAL A 403 -14.31 4.20 10.49
N TYR A 404 -15.55 4.72 10.41
CA TYR A 404 -16.52 4.65 11.51
C TYR A 404 -16.85 3.20 11.89
N PHE A 405 -17.05 2.34 10.90
CA PHE A 405 -17.36 0.93 11.12
C PHE A 405 -16.21 0.20 11.83
N GLU A 406 -14.96 0.40 11.37
CA GLU A 406 -13.78 -0.22 11.98
C GLU A 406 -13.50 0.34 13.38
N PHE A 407 -13.70 1.63 13.58
CA PHE A 407 -13.59 2.27 14.90
C PHE A 407 -14.62 1.70 15.88
N LYS A 408 -15.89 1.59 15.48
CA LYS A 408 -16.94 0.99 16.30
C LYS A 408 -16.67 -0.48 16.63
N GLN A 409 -15.97 -1.20 15.76
CA GLN A 409 -15.57 -2.59 15.99
C GLN A 409 -14.29 -2.71 16.81
N GLN A 410 -13.65 -1.59 17.15
CA GLN A 410 -12.33 -1.53 17.81
C GLN A 410 -11.25 -2.31 17.04
N ASN A 411 -11.33 -2.33 15.71
CA ASN A 411 -10.37 -2.99 14.84
C ASN A 411 -9.20 -2.04 14.49
N MET A 412 -8.34 -1.79 15.47
CA MET A 412 -7.30 -0.77 15.36
C MET A 412 -6.20 -1.10 14.34
N ILE A 413 -5.96 -2.39 14.10
CA ILE A 413 -5.02 -2.81 13.02
C ILE A 413 -5.52 -2.32 11.68
N ASN A 414 -6.79 -2.62 11.38
CA ASN A 414 -7.39 -2.27 10.11
C ASN A 414 -7.53 -0.75 9.98
N LEU A 415 -7.90 -0.08 11.07
CA LEU A 415 -7.97 1.38 11.11
C LEU A 415 -6.62 2.04 10.82
N ALA A 416 -5.53 1.58 11.44
CA ALA A 416 -4.19 2.09 11.18
C ALA A 416 -3.73 1.79 9.74
N ALA A 417 -4.02 0.60 9.22
CA ALA A 417 -3.72 0.23 7.84
C ALA A 417 -4.51 1.11 6.83
N ILE A 418 -5.81 1.35 7.08
CA ILE A 418 -6.64 2.24 6.28
C ILE A 418 -6.08 3.66 6.32
N THR A 419 -5.76 4.18 7.50
CA THR A 419 -5.22 5.54 7.65
C THR A 419 -3.90 5.70 6.91
N ALA A 420 -2.95 4.76 7.10
CA ALA A 420 -1.68 4.78 6.38
C ALA A 420 -1.89 4.79 4.86
N TYR A 421 -2.80 3.97 4.39
CA TYR A 421 -3.11 3.86 2.99
C TYR A 421 -3.77 5.14 2.43
N LEU A 422 -4.75 5.70 3.12
CA LEU A 422 -5.39 6.95 2.73
C LEU A 422 -4.38 8.11 2.62
N ILE A 423 -3.41 8.18 3.53
CA ILE A 423 -2.34 9.18 3.46
C ILE A 423 -1.46 8.91 2.22
N SER A 424 -1.14 7.65 1.94
CA SER A 424 -0.31 7.31 0.77
C SER A 424 -0.95 7.70 -0.55
N LEU A 425 -2.29 7.73 -0.66
CA LEU A 425 -3.03 8.16 -1.83
C LEU A 425 -2.86 9.65 -2.17
N CYS A 426 -2.35 10.48 -1.25
CA CYS A 426 -1.95 11.85 -1.56
C CYS A 426 -0.71 11.92 -2.46
N PHE A 427 0.12 10.86 -2.47
CA PHE A 427 1.40 10.82 -3.16
C PHE A 427 1.43 9.78 -4.28
N PHE A 428 0.33 9.08 -4.48
CA PHE A 428 0.29 7.90 -5.31
C PHE A 428 -1.11 7.74 -5.91
N SER A 429 -1.19 7.41 -7.19
CA SER A 429 -2.45 7.24 -7.89
C SER A 429 -2.41 6.06 -8.85
N GLY A 430 -3.56 5.64 -9.27
CA GLY A 430 -3.77 4.57 -10.22
C GLY A 430 -4.59 3.44 -9.63
N LEU A 431 -5.92 3.61 -9.63
CA LEU A 431 -6.85 2.59 -9.12
C LEU A 431 -6.52 1.16 -9.55
N PRO A 432 -6.15 0.86 -10.81
CA PRO A 432 -5.72 -0.48 -11.19
C PRO A 432 -4.47 -0.96 -10.45
N ASN A 433 -3.56 -0.05 -10.15
CA ASN A 433 -2.28 -0.36 -9.53
C ASN A 433 -2.39 -0.63 -8.03
N VAL A 434 -3.43 -0.11 -7.38
CA VAL A 434 -3.68 -0.25 -5.93
C VAL A 434 -4.76 -1.27 -5.61
N LEU A 435 -5.34 -1.86 -6.63
CA LEU A 435 -6.42 -2.82 -6.56
C LEU A 435 -6.19 -3.95 -5.55
N HIS A 436 -5.00 -4.52 -5.56
CA HIS A 436 -4.58 -5.56 -4.66
C HIS A 436 -4.60 -5.13 -3.19
N ILE A 437 -4.33 -3.84 -2.92
CA ILE A 437 -4.35 -3.28 -1.57
C ILE A 437 -5.80 -3.19 -1.09
N TYR A 438 -6.73 -2.71 -1.92
CA TYR A 438 -8.16 -2.68 -1.59
C TYR A 438 -8.69 -4.07 -1.30
N LEU A 439 -8.32 -5.06 -2.12
CA LEU A 439 -8.72 -6.44 -1.95
C LEU A 439 -8.20 -7.00 -0.62
N LEU A 440 -6.92 -6.79 -0.32
CA LEU A 440 -6.32 -7.24 0.93
C LEU A 440 -6.98 -6.58 2.15
N MET A 441 -7.26 -5.29 2.09
CA MET A 441 -7.93 -4.56 3.16
C MET A 441 -9.35 -5.10 3.41
N SER A 442 -10.09 -5.44 2.34
CA SER A 442 -11.40 -6.07 2.49
C SER A 442 -11.34 -7.42 3.20
N MET A 443 -10.25 -8.16 3.01
CA MET A 443 -10.00 -9.43 3.71
C MET A 443 -9.59 -9.22 5.17
N LEU A 444 -8.75 -8.22 5.45
CA LEU A 444 -8.31 -7.88 6.81
C LEU A 444 -9.44 -7.27 7.65
N GLY A 445 -10.39 -6.56 7.05
CA GLY A 445 -11.55 -5.97 7.72
C GLY A 445 -12.42 -6.96 8.51
N LYS A 446 -12.22 -8.26 8.33
CA LYS A 446 -12.84 -9.31 9.15
C LYS A 446 -12.04 -9.73 10.38
N SER A 447 -10.80 -9.29 10.51
CA SER A 447 -10.02 -9.56 11.71
C SER A 447 -10.50 -8.61 12.82
N LYS A 448 -11.52 -8.99 13.57
CA LYS A 448 -11.89 -8.27 14.80
C LYS A 448 -10.71 -8.34 15.76
N ASP A 449 -10.45 -7.25 16.51
CA ASP A 449 -9.45 -7.23 17.59
C ASP A 449 -9.70 -8.32 18.66
N LYS A 450 -10.91 -8.82 18.75
CA LYS A 450 -11.22 -10.09 19.45
C LYS A 450 -10.28 -11.23 19.04
N TYR A 451 -9.68 -11.17 17.85
CA TYR A 451 -8.66 -12.10 17.41
C TYR A 451 -7.44 -12.14 18.34
N PHE A 452 -7.02 -10.97 18.82
CA PHE A 452 -5.91 -10.85 19.75
C PHE A 452 -6.40 -10.89 21.21
N MET A 453 -7.63 -10.45 21.50
CA MET A 453 -8.19 -10.33 22.84
C MET A 453 -8.80 -11.64 23.38
N VAL A 454 -9.48 -12.46 22.58
CA VAL A 454 -10.12 -13.72 23.03
C VAL A 454 -9.11 -14.72 23.61
N LYS A 455 -7.88 -14.71 23.10
CA LYS A 455 -6.83 -15.58 23.67
C LYS A 455 -6.33 -15.07 25.03
N TYR A 456 -6.47 -13.77 25.28
CA TYR A 456 -6.05 -13.13 26.54
C TYR A 456 -6.96 -13.51 27.71
N GLU A 457 -8.27 -13.50 27.50
CA GLU A 457 -9.24 -13.91 28.53
C GLU A 457 -9.11 -15.41 28.88
N ASN A 458 -8.99 -16.27 27.89
CA ASN A 458 -8.86 -17.72 28.10
C ASN A 458 -7.51 -18.11 28.73
N GLU A 459 -6.41 -17.40 28.41
CA GLU A 459 -5.10 -17.66 29.06
C GLU A 459 -5.03 -17.11 30.47
N GLN A 460 -5.75 -16.04 30.82
CA GLN A 460 -5.87 -15.56 32.20
C GLN A 460 -6.73 -16.47 33.07
N VAL A 461 -7.82 -17.01 32.52
CA VAL A 461 -8.68 -17.97 33.23
C VAL A 461 -7.91 -19.25 33.54
N ASN A 462 -7.06 -19.74 32.61
CA ASN A 462 -6.24 -20.93 32.80
C ASN A 462 -4.99 -20.73 33.68
N ARG A 463 -4.61 -19.47 33.96
CA ARG A 463 -3.46 -19.13 34.85
C ARG A 463 -3.85 -18.81 36.28
N ARG A 464 -5.14 -18.73 36.61
CA ARG A 464 -5.53 -18.67 38.02
C ARG A 464 -5.13 -19.98 38.67
N PRO A 465 -4.18 -20.00 39.63
CA PRO A 465 -3.87 -21.23 40.33
C PRO A 465 -5.17 -21.75 40.95
N SER A 466 -5.51 -22.99 40.65
CA SER A 466 -6.60 -23.62 41.34
C SER A 466 -6.28 -23.51 42.84
N LYS A 467 -7.06 -22.73 43.55
CA LYS A 467 -7.07 -22.78 45.01
C LYS A 467 -7.50 -24.22 45.37
N LYS A 468 -6.57 -25.14 45.34
CA LYS A 468 -6.72 -26.40 46.04
C LYS A 468 -6.91 -26.04 47.52
N GLY A 469 -8.10 -26.28 47.98
CA GLY A 469 -8.48 -26.02 49.34
C GLY A 469 -7.53 -26.74 50.32
N SER A 470 -6.94 -25.97 51.20
CA SER A 470 -6.55 -26.50 52.48
C SER A 470 -7.84 -26.82 53.26
N LYS A 471 -8.23 -28.09 53.24
CA LYS A 471 -9.02 -28.64 54.33
C LYS A 471 -8.00 -29.19 55.33
N ILE A 472 -7.93 -28.55 56.45
CA ILE A 472 -7.60 -29.11 57.76
C ILE A 472 -8.88 -29.09 58.56
#